data_caac7c2466a966b5cd8c17f9782116c9
#
_entry.id   caac7c2466a966b5cd8c17f9782116c9
#
_cell.length_a   1.000
_cell.length_b   1.000
_cell.length_c   1.000
_cell.angle_alpha   90.00
_cell.angle_beta   90.00
_cell.angle_gamma   90.00
#
_symmetry.space_group_name_H-M   'P 1'
#
loop_
_entity.id
_entity.type
_entity.pdbx_description
1 polymer ?
#
loop_
_entity_poly.entity_id
_entity_poly.type
_entity_poly.pdbx_seq_one_letter_code
_entity_poly.pdbx_strand_id
1 'polypeptide(L)'
;MKNKKPTGQIIYQGPSKLDGAPIVVIAITRSSNSKTGDMVQTYILTNNGERPTVNQQTGADFSICGDCKHRPSNGGACYVVTAQGPSMVYKSFLNGNYTDAGGLLEASKLCTGRMVRLGTYGDPAAVPFLVWEKLIKNAKGHTGYTHQWRSIDSRQLKNQVNFLKTHCMASVDNQAEYLVAKNHGWRTFRVRLSTDPLNKKESICPASIEAGKKLTCVDCGACDGGQKRHGDIAIINHGFKAKRYEIQRELIPA
;
A
#
# COMPACT_ATOMS: atom_id res chain seq x y z
N MET A 1 -29.10 22.02 7.82
CA MET A 1 -28.03 21.01 8.06
C MET A 1 -26.84 21.40 7.19
N LYS A 2 -25.66 21.69 7.76
CA LYS A 2 -24.45 21.96 6.97
C LYS A 2 -24.04 20.64 6.29
N ASN A 3 -24.14 20.57 4.96
CA ASN A 3 -23.63 19.46 4.17
C ASN A 3 -22.10 19.32 4.45
N LYS A 4 -21.75 18.46 5.38
CA LYS A 4 -20.34 18.09 5.57
C LYS A 4 -19.90 17.40 4.29
N LYS A 5 -18.92 17.96 3.57
CA LYS A 5 -18.29 17.29 2.41
C LYS A 5 -17.86 15.88 2.85
N PRO A 6 -18.17 14.84 2.06
CA PRO A 6 -17.81 13.47 2.41
C PRO A 6 -16.29 13.37 2.64
N THR A 7 -15.89 12.65 3.68
CA THR A 7 -14.47 12.45 4.02
C THR A 7 -13.77 11.49 3.08
N GLY A 8 -14.51 10.83 2.18
CA GLY A 8 -13.99 9.88 1.21
C GLY A 8 -14.97 9.65 0.06
N GLN A 9 -14.46 9.06 -1.02
CA GLN A 9 -15.23 8.69 -2.20
C GLN A 9 -14.79 7.33 -2.74
N ILE A 10 -15.73 6.62 -3.35
CA ILE A 10 -15.48 5.38 -4.07
C ILE A 10 -14.85 5.76 -5.41
N ILE A 11 -13.64 5.25 -5.67
CA ILE A 11 -12.91 5.54 -6.91
C ILE A 11 -12.84 4.33 -7.84
N TYR A 12 -13.18 3.14 -7.35
CA TYR A 12 -13.28 1.92 -8.13
C TYR A 12 -14.18 0.91 -7.42
N GLN A 13 -15.05 0.25 -8.17
CA GLN A 13 -15.72 -0.99 -7.82
C GLN A 13 -15.65 -1.94 -9.00
N GLY A 14 -15.20 -3.16 -8.78
CA GLY A 14 -15.08 -4.14 -9.85
C GLY A 14 -14.18 -5.32 -9.47
N PRO A 15 -13.79 -6.14 -10.45
CA PRO A 15 -12.97 -7.33 -10.21
C PRO A 15 -11.54 -6.96 -9.82
N SER A 16 -10.98 -7.69 -8.86
CA SER A 16 -9.56 -7.68 -8.56
C SER A 16 -8.73 -8.16 -9.74
N LYS A 17 -7.58 -7.54 -9.97
CA LYS A 17 -6.61 -8.01 -10.97
C LYS A 17 -5.85 -9.26 -10.50
N LEU A 18 -5.94 -9.61 -9.23
CA LEU A 18 -5.23 -10.77 -8.64
C LEU A 18 -6.00 -12.09 -8.86
N ASP A 19 -7.33 -12.06 -8.69
CA ASP A 19 -8.16 -13.29 -8.72
C ASP A 19 -9.56 -13.09 -9.33
N GLY A 20 -9.91 -11.87 -9.74
CA GLY A 20 -11.22 -11.56 -10.32
C GLY A 20 -12.34 -11.36 -9.29
N ALA A 21 -12.10 -11.56 -8.00
CA ALA A 21 -13.12 -11.36 -6.97
C ALA A 21 -13.50 -9.87 -6.82
N PRO A 22 -14.73 -9.56 -6.37
CA PRO A 22 -15.17 -8.18 -6.26
C PRO A 22 -14.42 -7.41 -5.16
N ILE A 23 -13.91 -6.24 -5.52
CA ILE A 23 -13.24 -5.30 -4.62
C ILE A 23 -13.83 -3.89 -4.74
N VAL A 24 -13.59 -3.07 -3.73
CA VAL A 24 -13.90 -1.64 -3.73
C VAL A 24 -12.66 -0.84 -3.30
N VAL A 25 -12.42 0.30 -3.94
CA VAL A 25 -11.34 1.23 -3.58
C VAL A 25 -11.94 2.57 -3.15
N ILE A 26 -11.56 3.00 -1.95
CA ILE A 26 -12.06 4.23 -1.35
C ILE A 26 -10.90 5.18 -1.11
N ALA A 27 -10.99 6.40 -1.66
CA ALA A 27 -10.06 7.48 -1.39
C ALA A 27 -10.56 8.31 -0.21
N ILE A 28 -9.82 8.31 0.89
CA ILE A 28 -10.09 9.11 2.09
C ILE A 28 -9.29 10.42 1.98
N THR A 29 -9.99 11.54 1.96
CA THR A 29 -9.40 12.87 1.75
C THR A 29 -8.94 13.55 3.03
N ARG A 30 -9.32 13.04 4.20
CA ARG A 30 -8.89 13.55 5.51
C ARG A 30 -8.34 12.41 6.34
N SER A 31 -7.04 12.42 6.58
CA SER A 31 -6.38 11.41 7.40
C SER A 31 -5.80 12.04 8.67
N SER A 32 -5.99 11.37 9.80
CA SER A 32 -5.34 11.71 11.08
C SER A 32 -4.03 10.94 11.31
N ASN A 33 -3.51 10.26 10.31
CA ASN A 33 -2.30 9.46 10.42
C ASN A 33 -1.06 10.38 10.52
N SER A 34 -0.50 10.51 11.71
CA SER A 34 0.64 11.37 12.01
C SER A 34 1.91 11.03 11.22
N LYS A 35 2.10 9.77 10.80
CA LYS A 35 3.27 9.35 10.02
C LYS A 35 3.17 9.79 8.57
N THR A 36 1.99 9.71 7.98
CA THR A 36 1.79 10.05 6.56
C THR A 36 1.52 11.53 6.34
N GLY A 37 1.03 12.24 7.37
CA GLY A 37 0.56 13.61 7.24
C GLY A 37 -0.77 13.67 6.45
N ASP A 38 -1.09 14.85 5.88
CA ASP A 38 -2.33 15.10 5.14
C ASP A 38 -2.28 14.55 3.69
N MET A 39 -2.00 13.25 3.56
CA MET A 39 -2.10 12.55 2.28
C MET A 39 -3.52 12.05 2.04
N VAL A 40 -3.96 12.01 0.78
CA VAL A 40 -5.09 11.20 0.39
C VAL A 40 -4.72 9.72 0.58
N GLN A 41 -5.52 8.99 1.36
CA GLN A 41 -5.27 7.59 1.69
C GLN A 41 -6.22 6.71 0.87
N THR A 42 -5.71 5.72 0.15
CA THR A 42 -6.58 4.78 -0.58
C THR A 42 -6.67 3.44 0.16
N TYR A 43 -7.88 2.97 0.36
CA TYR A 43 -8.19 1.68 0.97
C TYR A 43 -8.75 0.75 -0.09
N ILE A 44 -8.09 -0.38 -0.30
CA ILE A 44 -8.53 -1.45 -1.18
C ILE A 44 -9.17 -2.50 -0.28
N LEU A 45 -10.44 -2.80 -0.49
CA LEU A 45 -11.24 -3.65 0.37
C LEU A 45 -11.92 -4.72 -0.46
N THR A 46 -12.05 -5.92 0.09
CA THR A 46 -12.92 -6.96 -0.49
C THR A 46 -14.37 -6.50 -0.43
N ASN A 47 -15.12 -6.76 -1.49
CA ASN A 47 -16.54 -6.40 -1.56
C ASN A 47 -17.40 -7.67 -1.57
N ASN A 48 -17.20 -8.51 -0.53
CA ASN A 48 -17.85 -9.82 -0.37
C ASN A 48 -18.84 -9.88 0.82
N GLY A 49 -19.18 -8.73 1.41
CA GLY A 49 -20.06 -8.65 2.57
C GLY A 49 -19.38 -8.84 3.91
N GLU A 50 -18.15 -9.38 3.95
CA GLU A 50 -17.44 -9.69 5.18
C GLU A 50 -16.48 -8.57 5.61
N ARG A 51 -16.28 -8.43 6.92
CA ARG A 51 -15.37 -7.42 7.50
C ARG A 51 -13.90 -7.71 7.15
N PRO A 52 -13.04 -6.69 7.04
CA PRO A 52 -11.60 -6.87 6.79
C PRO A 52 -10.91 -7.80 7.81
N THR A 53 -11.35 -7.81 9.07
CA THR A 53 -10.82 -8.71 10.11
C THR A 53 -11.16 -10.18 9.84
N VAL A 54 -12.36 -10.47 9.34
CA VAL A 54 -12.79 -11.83 8.95
C VAL A 54 -12.04 -12.26 7.70
N ASN A 55 -12.00 -11.42 6.66
CA ASN A 55 -11.29 -11.71 5.41
C ASN A 55 -9.80 -12.01 5.65
N GLN A 56 -9.18 -11.33 6.59
CA GLN A 56 -7.78 -11.54 6.96
C GLN A 56 -7.56 -12.91 7.66
N GLN A 57 -8.55 -13.40 8.41
CA GLN A 57 -8.50 -14.70 9.09
C GLN A 57 -8.79 -15.87 8.13
N THR A 58 -9.79 -15.71 7.27
CA THR A 58 -10.22 -16.74 6.33
C THR A 58 -9.34 -16.85 5.08
N GLY A 59 -8.50 -15.86 4.81
CA GLY A 59 -7.70 -15.79 3.61
C GLY A 59 -8.40 -15.13 2.42
N ALA A 60 -9.65 -14.67 2.57
CA ALA A 60 -10.36 -13.94 1.52
C ALA A 60 -9.73 -12.58 1.17
N ASP A 61 -8.81 -12.08 2.02
CA ASP A 61 -7.96 -10.93 1.73
C ASP A 61 -6.94 -11.19 0.61
N PHE A 62 -6.87 -12.40 0.03
CA PHE A 62 -6.09 -12.69 -1.18
C PHE A 62 -6.46 -11.74 -2.32
N SER A 63 -7.73 -11.47 -2.49
CA SER A 63 -8.25 -10.59 -3.55
C SER A 63 -7.66 -9.16 -3.51
N ILE A 64 -7.13 -8.74 -2.38
CA ILE A 64 -6.56 -7.39 -2.21
C ILE A 64 -5.09 -7.40 -1.82
N CYS A 65 -4.52 -8.54 -1.41
CA CYS A 65 -3.14 -8.66 -0.94
C CYS A 65 -2.31 -9.68 -1.74
N GLY A 66 -2.97 -10.53 -2.55
CA GLY A 66 -2.32 -11.59 -3.33
C GLY A 66 -1.56 -12.57 -2.45
N ASP A 67 -0.40 -12.97 -2.92
CA ASP A 67 0.51 -13.91 -2.26
C ASP A 67 1.42 -13.28 -1.19
N CYS A 68 1.07 -12.08 -0.71
CA CYS A 68 1.82 -11.43 0.36
C CYS A 68 2.02 -12.38 1.56
N LYS A 69 3.27 -12.68 1.87
CA LYS A 69 3.65 -13.59 2.97
C LYS A 69 3.26 -13.07 4.37
N HIS A 70 2.96 -11.77 4.48
CA HIS A 70 2.54 -11.18 5.75
C HIS A 70 1.05 -11.32 6.04
N ARG A 71 0.27 -11.94 5.17
CA ARG A 71 -1.14 -12.20 5.44
C ARG A 71 -1.31 -13.08 6.68
N PRO A 72 -2.20 -12.72 7.62
CA PRO A 72 -2.40 -13.49 8.85
C PRO A 72 -2.88 -14.92 8.62
N SER A 73 -3.67 -15.16 7.56
CA SER A 73 -4.07 -16.51 7.15
C SER A 73 -2.87 -17.43 6.82
N ASN A 74 -1.74 -16.84 6.42
CA ASN A 74 -0.48 -17.54 6.17
C ASN A 74 0.45 -17.52 7.40
N GLY A 75 -0.05 -17.19 8.58
CA GLY A 75 0.78 -17.01 9.76
C GLY A 75 1.59 -15.70 9.79
N GLY A 76 1.38 -14.81 8.83
CA GLY A 76 2.19 -13.62 8.63
C GLY A 76 1.98 -12.50 9.64
N ALA A 77 2.90 -11.54 9.61
CA ALA A 77 2.98 -10.41 10.53
C ALA A 77 2.53 -9.09 9.88
N CYS A 78 1.39 -9.10 9.17
CA CYS A 78 0.86 -7.89 8.52
C CYS A 78 0.89 -6.69 9.47
N TYR A 79 1.55 -5.63 9.06
CA TYR A 79 1.69 -4.39 9.83
C TYR A 79 0.34 -3.66 10.02
N VAL A 80 -0.61 -3.83 9.09
CA VAL A 80 -1.89 -3.13 9.14
C VAL A 80 -2.79 -3.73 10.21
N VAL A 81 -3.28 -2.88 11.11
CA VAL A 81 -4.28 -3.24 12.13
C VAL A 81 -5.66 -3.12 11.50
N THR A 82 -6.17 -4.24 10.97
CA THR A 82 -7.44 -4.28 10.20
C THR A 82 -8.66 -3.91 11.04
N ALA A 83 -8.62 -4.15 12.36
CA ALA A 83 -9.70 -3.76 13.28
C ALA A 83 -9.89 -2.22 13.41
N GLN A 84 -8.91 -1.44 13.00
CA GLN A 84 -8.95 0.03 13.04
C GLN A 84 -9.37 0.64 11.69
N GLY A 85 -8.46 1.33 11.01
CA GLY A 85 -8.72 2.06 9.77
C GLY A 85 -9.50 1.27 8.72
N PRO A 86 -9.05 0.09 8.29
CA PRO A 86 -9.77 -0.71 7.29
C PRO A 86 -11.21 -1.04 7.68
N SER A 87 -11.46 -1.48 8.93
CA SER A 87 -12.80 -1.81 9.40
C SER A 87 -13.70 -0.58 9.51
N MET A 88 -13.16 0.57 9.91
CA MET A 88 -13.94 1.82 9.96
C MET A 88 -14.34 2.31 8.57
N VAL A 89 -13.40 2.25 7.61
CA VAL A 89 -13.69 2.62 6.22
C VAL A 89 -14.71 1.67 5.61
N TYR A 90 -14.57 0.37 5.84
CA TYR A 90 -15.53 -0.63 5.35
C TYR A 90 -16.92 -0.45 5.95
N LYS A 91 -17.02 -0.23 7.27
CA LYS A 91 -18.31 0.07 7.93
C LYS A 91 -18.96 1.31 7.34
N SER A 92 -18.19 2.37 7.10
CA SER A 92 -18.71 3.60 6.47
C SER A 92 -19.16 3.37 5.03
N PHE A 93 -18.47 2.50 4.28
CA PHE A 93 -18.87 2.07 2.95
C PHE A 93 -20.23 1.35 2.97
N LEU A 94 -20.38 0.34 3.84
CA LEU A 94 -21.65 -0.40 3.98
C LEU A 94 -22.83 0.49 4.39
N ASN A 95 -22.56 1.55 5.17
CA ASN A 95 -23.57 2.53 5.59
C ASN A 95 -23.88 3.57 4.48
N GLY A 96 -23.31 3.47 3.27
CA GLY A 96 -23.55 4.41 2.18
C GLY A 96 -22.95 5.81 2.41
N ASN A 97 -21.97 5.95 3.32
CA ASN A 97 -21.41 7.27 3.64
C ASN A 97 -20.43 7.79 2.57
N TYR A 98 -20.07 6.98 1.58
CA TYR A 98 -19.20 7.38 0.48
C TYR A 98 -19.98 7.39 -0.82
N THR A 99 -19.93 8.51 -1.53
CA THR A 99 -20.47 8.63 -2.87
C THR A 99 -19.48 8.11 -3.90
N ASP A 100 -20.00 7.63 -5.04
CA ASP A 100 -19.16 7.37 -6.21
C ASP A 100 -18.50 8.68 -6.67
N ALA A 101 -17.26 8.60 -7.08
CA ALA A 101 -16.50 9.77 -7.58
C ALA A 101 -17.04 10.30 -8.93
N GLY A 102 -17.95 9.57 -9.58
CA GLY A 102 -18.48 9.96 -10.90
C GLY A 102 -17.51 9.66 -12.05
N GLY A 103 -16.63 8.68 -11.84
CA GLY A 103 -15.64 8.23 -12.82
C GLY A 103 -14.22 8.68 -12.52
N LEU A 104 -13.26 8.15 -13.30
CA LEU A 104 -11.83 8.32 -13.04
C LEU A 104 -11.34 9.77 -13.16
N LEU A 105 -11.98 10.58 -14.02
CA LEU A 105 -11.64 11.99 -14.18
C LEU A 105 -12.00 12.79 -12.92
N GLU A 106 -13.18 12.56 -12.39
CA GLU A 106 -13.64 13.20 -11.15
C GLU A 106 -12.81 12.73 -9.94
N ALA A 107 -12.48 11.42 -9.88
CA ALA A 107 -11.58 10.87 -8.88
C ALA A 107 -10.22 11.59 -8.86
N SER A 108 -9.67 11.95 -10.01
CA SER A 108 -8.39 12.67 -10.09
C SER A 108 -8.43 14.05 -9.42
N LYS A 109 -9.59 14.71 -9.44
CA LYS A 109 -9.77 16.04 -8.80
C LYS A 109 -9.61 15.99 -7.27
N LEU A 110 -9.90 14.83 -6.64
CA LEU A 110 -9.69 14.64 -5.21
C LEU A 110 -8.23 14.80 -4.80
N CYS A 111 -7.32 14.48 -5.72
CA CYS A 111 -5.89 14.44 -5.47
C CYS A 111 -5.15 15.66 -6.01
N THR A 112 -5.86 16.62 -6.63
CA THR A 112 -5.24 17.80 -7.24
C THR A 112 -4.39 18.58 -6.22
N GLY A 113 -3.10 18.71 -6.51
CA GLY A 113 -2.13 19.39 -5.65
C GLY A 113 -1.80 18.69 -4.33
N ARG A 114 -2.29 17.46 -4.10
CA ARG A 114 -2.08 16.69 -2.87
C ARG A 114 -1.21 15.47 -3.10
N MET A 115 -0.56 15.00 -2.04
CA MET A 115 0.11 13.71 -2.04
C MET A 115 -0.92 12.58 -1.87
N VAL A 116 -0.68 11.46 -2.53
CA VAL A 116 -1.57 10.28 -2.50
C VAL A 116 -0.79 9.05 -2.03
N ARG A 117 -1.37 8.26 -1.15
CA ARG A 117 -0.86 6.94 -0.79
C ARG A 117 -1.66 5.86 -1.50
N LEU A 118 -0.98 5.11 -2.38
CA LEU A 118 -1.57 3.97 -3.08
C LEU A 118 -1.52 2.75 -2.15
N GLY A 119 -2.69 2.20 -1.83
CA GLY A 119 -2.78 1.02 -0.97
C GLY A 119 -2.37 1.28 0.49
N THR A 120 -3.08 2.16 1.20
CA THR A 120 -2.95 2.24 2.67
C THR A 120 -3.33 0.92 3.33
N TYR A 121 -4.30 0.22 2.77
CA TYR A 121 -4.63 -1.18 2.99
C TYR A 121 -4.90 -1.85 1.65
N GLY A 122 -4.41 -3.06 1.49
CA GLY A 122 -4.40 -3.80 0.24
C GLY A 122 -3.23 -3.40 -0.68
N ASP A 123 -2.90 -4.27 -1.60
CA ASP A 123 -1.81 -4.09 -2.56
C ASP A 123 -2.31 -3.35 -3.81
N PRO A 124 -1.64 -2.30 -4.28
CA PRO A 124 -2.01 -1.61 -5.52
C PRO A 124 -2.15 -2.52 -6.75
N ALA A 125 -1.50 -3.69 -6.76
CA ALA A 125 -1.62 -4.66 -7.84
C ALA A 125 -3.04 -5.23 -8.02
N ALA A 126 -3.87 -5.20 -6.97
CA ALA A 126 -5.25 -5.67 -7.03
C ALA A 126 -6.15 -4.78 -7.90
N VAL A 127 -5.79 -3.53 -8.11
CA VAL A 127 -6.62 -2.52 -8.80
C VAL A 127 -6.08 -2.27 -10.21
N PRO A 128 -6.92 -2.16 -11.23
CA PRO A 128 -6.45 -1.86 -12.59
C PRO A 128 -5.55 -0.62 -12.61
N PHE A 129 -4.38 -0.71 -13.24
CA PHE A 129 -3.39 0.38 -13.24
C PHE A 129 -3.94 1.72 -13.77
N LEU A 130 -4.89 1.67 -14.70
CA LEU A 130 -5.56 2.85 -15.23
C LEU A 130 -6.27 3.69 -14.15
N VAL A 131 -6.78 3.03 -13.09
CA VAL A 131 -7.37 3.74 -11.93
C VAL A 131 -6.31 4.58 -11.23
N TRP A 132 -5.14 3.98 -10.98
CA TRP A 132 -4.02 4.68 -10.35
C TRP A 132 -3.45 5.78 -11.24
N GLU A 133 -3.22 5.49 -12.52
CA GLU A 133 -2.73 6.47 -13.48
C GLU A 133 -3.60 7.73 -13.51
N LYS A 134 -4.93 7.56 -13.56
CA LYS A 134 -5.86 8.69 -13.55
C LYS A 134 -5.89 9.40 -12.20
N LEU A 135 -5.90 8.64 -11.11
CA LEU A 135 -5.93 9.22 -9.75
C LEU A 135 -4.74 10.14 -9.49
N ILE A 136 -3.53 9.72 -9.88
CA ILE A 136 -2.29 10.47 -9.61
C ILE A 136 -2.00 11.56 -10.63
N LYS A 137 -2.74 11.63 -11.74
CA LYS A 137 -2.47 12.54 -12.86
C LYS A 137 -2.28 14.00 -12.43
N ASN A 138 -3.12 14.48 -11.51
CA ASN A 138 -3.12 15.86 -11.02
C ASN A 138 -2.56 15.96 -9.58
N ALA A 139 -2.06 14.87 -9.04
CA ALA A 139 -1.48 14.84 -7.70
C ALA A 139 -0.14 15.59 -7.66
N LYS A 140 0.20 16.17 -6.50
CA LYS A 140 1.54 16.71 -6.23
C LYS A 140 2.61 15.62 -6.26
N GLY A 141 2.24 14.40 -5.91
CA GLY A 141 3.06 13.21 -5.88
C GLY A 141 2.33 12.05 -5.19
N HIS A 142 2.99 10.94 -5.10
CA HIS A 142 2.40 9.74 -4.48
C HIS A 142 3.44 8.91 -3.76
N THR A 143 2.98 7.95 -2.95
CA THR A 143 3.76 6.85 -2.40
C THR A 143 2.99 5.55 -2.58
N GLY A 144 3.69 4.44 -2.77
CA GLY A 144 3.06 3.13 -2.91
C GLY A 144 4.06 2.01 -2.64
N TYR A 145 3.53 0.86 -2.24
CA TYR A 145 4.30 -0.35 -1.99
C TYR A 145 3.56 -1.55 -2.55
N THR A 146 4.27 -2.51 -3.12
CA THR A 146 3.69 -3.75 -3.60
C THR A 146 4.52 -4.95 -3.16
N HIS A 147 3.83 -6.03 -2.76
CA HIS A 147 4.42 -7.36 -2.57
C HIS A 147 4.34 -8.19 -3.85
N GLN A 148 3.58 -7.72 -4.85
CA GLN A 148 3.38 -8.41 -6.14
C GLN A 148 4.50 -8.14 -7.14
N TRP A 149 5.62 -7.57 -6.71
CA TRP A 149 6.79 -7.30 -7.54
C TRP A 149 7.43 -8.57 -8.13
N ARG A 150 7.16 -9.76 -7.53
CA ARG A 150 7.61 -11.07 -8.03
C ARG A 150 6.78 -11.57 -9.22
N SER A 151 5.59 -11.05 -9.42
CA SER A 151 4.66 -11.48 -10.47
C SER A 151 5.01 -10.91 -11.85
N ILE A 152 6.24 -10.43 -12.06
CA ILE A 152 6.70 -9.77 -13.28
C ILE A 152 6.56 -10.65 -14.52
N ASP A 153 6.67 -11.96 -14.36
CA ASP A 153 6.58 -12.95 -15.44
C ASP A 153 5.14 -13.37 -15.76
N SER A 154 4.18 -12.95 -14.96
CA SER A 154 2.76 -13.22 -15.21
C SER A 154 2.27 -12.44 -16.42
N ARG A 155 1.87 -13.13 -17.50
CA ARG A 155 1.29 -12.48 -18.70
C ARG A 155 0.08 -11.62 -18.38
N GLN A 156 -0.75 -12.06 -17.43
CA GLN A 156 -1.96 -11.34 -17.01
C GLN A 156 -1.66 -10.04 -16.28
N LEU A 157 -0.55 -9.99 -15.53
CA LEU A 157 -0.19 -8.86 -14.69
C LEU A 157 0.94 -8.00 -15.29
N LYS A 158 1.47 -8.33 -16.47
CA LYS A 158 2.64 -7.64 -17.04
C LYS A 158 2.48 -6.12 -17.11
N ASN A 159 1.39 -5.61 -17.66
CA ASN A 159 1.13 -4.17 -17.75
C ASN A 159 0.93 -3.55 -16.37
N GLN A 160 0.25 -4.27 -15.49
CA GLN A 160 0.04 -3.88 -14.10
C GLN A 160 1.37 -3.73 -13.36
N VAL A 161 2.23 -4.75 -13.44
CA VAL A 161 3.54 -4.78 -12.80
C VAL A 161 4.47 -3.71 -13.38
N ASN A 162 4.48 -3.49 -14.69
CA ASN A 162 5.27 -2.45 -15.33
C ASN A 162 4.88 -1.05 -14.83
N PHE A 163 3.58 -0.78 -14.69
CA PHE A 163 3.09 0.47 -14.11
C PHE A 163 3.56 0.60 -12.66
N LEU A 164 3.35 -0.43 -11.84
CA LEU A 164 3.71 -0.42 -10.41
C LEU A 164 5.20 -0.23 -10.20
N LYS A 165 6.04 -0.79 -11.07
CA LYS A 165 7.51 -0.63 -11.00
C LYS A 165 7.96 0.83 -11.07
N THR A 166 7.20 1.68 -11.73
CA THR A 166 7.48 3.11 -11.85
C THR A 166 6.76 3.98 -10.83
N HIS A 167 5.80 3.41 -10.07
CA HIS A 167 4.95 4.17 -9.16
C HIS A 167 4.90 3.59 -7.74
N CYS A 168 5.50 2.42 -7.50
CA CYS A 168 5.54 1.78 -6.20
C CYS A 168 6.94 1.24 -5.89
N MET A 169 7.24 1.13 -4.62
CA MET A 169 8.43 0.41 -4.14
C MET A 169 8.12 -1.10 -4.07
N ALA A 170 9.09 -1.95 -4.44
CA ALA A 170 9.02 -3.36 -4.07
C ALA A 170 9.18 -3.49 -2.56
N SER A 171 8.17 -4.05 -1.90
CA SER A 171 8.24 -4.36 -0.47
C SER A 171 9.04 -5.65 -0.28
N VAL A 172 10.18 -5.56 0.40
CA VAL A 172 11.11 -6.66 0.62
C VAL A 172 11.50 -6.74 2.10
N ASP A 173 11.86 -7.93 2.58
CA ASP A 173 12.08 -8.16 4.00
C ASP A 173 13.48 -8.66 4.34
N ASN A 174 14.25 -9.08 3.37
CA ASN A 174 15.60 -9.60 3.59
C ASN A 174 16.53 -9.23 2.43
N GLN A 175 17.80 -9.60 2.57
CA GLN A 175 18.84 -9.30 1.58
C GLN A 175 18.63 -10.03 0.26
N ALA A 176 18.17 -11.29 0.30
CA ALA A 176 17.94 -12.07 -0.91
C ALA A 176 16.82 -11.44 -1.76
N GLU A 177 15.69 -11.09 -1.14
CA GLU A 177 14.60 -10.38 -1.82
C GLU A 177 15.03 -9.02 -2.37
N TYR A 178 15.83 -8.28 -1.59
CA TYR A 178 16.42 -7.02 -2.06
C TYR A 178 17.19 -7.22 -3.36
N LEU A 179 18.10 -8.19 -3.40
CA LEU A 179 18.92 -8.46 -4.58
C LEU A 179 18.08 -8.89 -5.78
N VAL A 180 17.10 -9.77 -5.58
CA VAL A 180 16.16 -10.19 -6.64
C VAL A 180 15.38 -9.00 -7.18
N ALA A 181 14.79 -8.17 -6.31
CA ALA A 181 14.06 -6.99 -6.73
C ALA A 181 14.95 -6.00 -7.50
N LYS A 182 16.21 -5.81 -7.06
CA LYS A 182 17.18 -4.96 -7.77
C LYS A 182 17.53 -5.51 -9.14
N ASN A 183 17.73 -6.82 -9.29
CA ASN A 183 18.00 -7.45 -10.59
C ASN A 183 16.84 -7.26 -11.58
N HIS A 184 15.59 -7.21 -11.07
CA HIS A 184 14.42 -6.87 -11.87
C HIS A 184 14.22 -5.35 -12.05
N GLY A 185 15.16 -4.52 -11.56
CA GLY A 185 15.16 -3.06 -11.73
C GLY A 185 14.14 -2.32 -10.88
N TRP A 186 13.69 -2.89 -9.76
CA TRP A 186 12.83 -2.21 -8.80
C TRP A 186 13.63 -1.28 -7.88
N ARG A 187 12.99 -0.21 -7.43
CA ARG A 187 13.34 0.44 -6.17
C ARG A 187 12.68 -0.32 -5.03
N THR A 188 13.38 -0.43 -3.90
CA THR A 188 12.93 -1.25 -2.78
C THR A 188 12.60 -0.43 -1.54
N PHE A 189 11.60 -0.90 -0.82
CA PHE A 189 11.34 -0.53 0.56
C PHE A 189 11.55 -1.78 1.41
N ARG A 190 12.69 -1.82 2.14
CA ARG A 190 13.05 -2.98 2.92
C ARG A 190 12.69 -2.81 4.39
N VAL A 191 11.88 -3.74 4.91
CA VAL A 191 11.69 -3.91 6.33
C VAL A 191 12.83 -4.80 6.84
N ARG A 192 13.63 -4.31 7.79
CA ARG A 192 14.82 -5.00 8.30
C ARG A 192 14.78 -5.17 9.82
N LEU A 193 15.54 -6.10 10.34
CA LEU A 193 15.86 -6.16 11.77
C LEU A 193 16.89 -5.07 12.12
N SER A 194 16.98 -4.70 13.38
CA SER A 194 17.97 -3.73 13.85
C SER A 194 19.42 -4.21 13.61
N THR A 195 19.61 -5.51 13.58
CA THR A 195 20.90 -6.20 13.31
C THR A 195 21.25 -6.27 11.82
N ASP A 196 20.28 -6.09 10.91
CA ASP A 196 20.54 -6.13 9.48
C ASP A 196 21.25 -4.84 9.02
N PRO A 197 22.39 -4.92 8.34
CA PRO A 197 23.08 -3.72 7.84
C PRO A 197 22.28 -3.05 6.71
N LEU A 198 22.53 -1.76 6.49
CA LEU A 198 22.05 -1.06 5.31
C LEU A 198 22.88 -1.44 4.08
N ASN A 199 22.21 -1.57 2.94
CA ASN A 199 22.90 -1.68 1.66
C ASN A 199 23.44 -0.29 1.23
N LYS A 200 24.49 -0.29 0.39
CA LYS A 200 25.16 0.95 -0.08
C LYS A 200 24.23 2.01 -0.66
N LYS A 201 23.09 1.59 -1.25
CA LYS A 201 22.11 2.50 -1.90
C LYS A 201 20.83 2.67 -1.08
N GLU A 202 20.79 2.15 0.14
CA GLU A 202 19.64 2.31 1.02
C GLU A 202 19.82 3.52 1.94
N SER A 203 18.72 4.23 2.14
CA SER A 203 18.61 5.30 3.14
C SER A 203 17.58 4.90 4.20
N ILE A 204 17.83 5.28 5.46
CA ILE A 204 16.86 5.09 6.54
C ILE A 204 15.61 5.92 6.24
N CYS A 205 14.42 5.33 6.43
CA CYS A 205 13.16 6.04 6.25
C CYS A 205 13.10 7.30 7.14
N PRO A 206 13.02 8.53 6.58
CA PRO A 206 13.04 9.77 7.38
C PRO A 206 11.84 9.90 8.34
N ALA A 207 10.74 9.19 8.06
CA ALA A 207 9.54 9.15 8.90
C ALA A 207 9.61 8.07 10.00
N SER A 208 10.75 7.38 10.15
CA SER A 208 10.93 6.32 11.16
C SER A 208 11.41 6.89 12.50
N ILE A 209 11.24 6.09 13.55
CA ILE A 209 11.81 6.38 14.88
C ILE A 209 13.33 6.37 14.80
N GLU A 210 13.92 5.45 14.04
CA GLU A 210 15.36 5.34 13.82
C GLU A 210 15.97 6.64 13.27
N ALA A 211 15.25 7.33 12.38
CA ALA A 211 15.66 8.65 11.86
C ALA A 211 15.24 9.83 12.74
N GLY A 212 14.61 9.59 13.89
CA GLY A 212 14.07 10.63 14.78
C GLY A 212 12.81 11.30 14.26
N LYS A 213 12.05 10.65 13.34
CA LYS A 213 10.79 11.17 12.73
C LYS A 213 10.94 12.59 12.15
N LYS A 214 12.01 12.83 11.45
CA LYS A 214 12.36 14.17 10.91
C LYS A 214 11.35 14.70 9.90
N LEU A 215 10.68 13.81 9.16
CA LEU A 215 9.73 14.16 8.11
C LEU A 215 8.49 13.28 8.19
N THR A 216 7.36 13.76 7.66
CA THR A 216 6.21 12.92 7.36
C THR A 216 6.32 12.38 5.91
N CYS A 217 5.47 11.40 5.54
CA CYS A 217 5.48 10.90 4.17
C CYS A 217 5.05 11.96 3.15
N VAL A 218 4.17 12.90 3.56
CA VAL A 218 3.72 14.01 2.69
C VAL A 218 4.85 14.97 2.35
N ASP A 219 5.80 15.14 3.26
CA ASP A 219 6.97 16.03 3.08
C ASP A 219 8.09 15.32 2.34
N CYS A 220 8.29 14.02 2.64
CA CYS A 220 9.38 13.22 2.12
C CYS A 220 9.17 12.79 0.65
N GLY A 221 8.02 12.17 0.32
CA GLY A 221 7.66 11.69 -1.02
C GLY A 221 8.59 10.63 -1.63
N ALA A 222 9.61 10.12 -0.91
CA ALA A 222 10.66 9.28 -1.49
C ALA A 222 10.19 7.90 -1.99
N CYS A 223 9.03 7.39 -1.55
CA CYS A 223 8.52 6.06 -1.87
C CYS A 223 7.58 6.07 -3.08
N ASP A 224 7.98 6.73 -4.16
CA ASP A 224 7.19 6.95 -5.38
C ASP A 224 7.45 5.93 -6.51
N GLY A 225 8.38 4.98 -6.30
CA GLY A 225 8.80 4.01 -7.34
C GLY A 225 9.74 4.58 -8.41
N GLY A 226 9.75 5.90 -8.62
CA GLY A 226 10.52 6.56 -9.68
C GLY A 226 12.04 6.42 -9.50
N GLN A 227 12.73 6.06 -10.59
CA GLN A 227 14.18 5.77 -10.56
C GLN A 227 15.08 7.01 -10.47
N LYS A 228 14.55 8.20 -10.77
CA LYS A 228 15.39 9.36 -11.09
C LYS A 228 15.85 10.20 -9.90
N ARG A 229 15.23 10.10 -8.72
CA ARG A 229 15.43 11.08 -7.64
C ARG A 229 15.92 10.51 -6.32
N HIS A 230 15.62 9.26 -6.00
CA HIS A 230 15.86 8.69 -4.69
C HIS A 230 16.45 7.28 -4.76
N GLY A 231 17.24 6.91 -3.76
CA GLY A 231 17.71 5.55 -3.55
C GLY A 231 16.63 4.62 -3.01
N ASP A 232 17.05 3.46 -2.59
CA ASP A 232 16.19 2.52 -1.87
C ASP A 232 15.97 2.99 -0.43
N ILE A 233 14.87 2.57 0.18
CA ILE A 233 14.52 2.95 1.55
C ILE A 233 14.51 1.70 2.44
N ALA A 234 15.07 1.82 3.62
CA ALA A 234 15.00 0.79 4.65
C ALA A 234 14.38 1.34 5.94
N ILE A 235 13.70 0.47 6.67
CA ILE A 235 13.11 0.78 7.97
C ILE A 235 13.26 -0.41 8.91
N ILE A 236 13.62 -0.17 10.17
CA ILE A 236 13.57 -1.22 11.19
C ILE A 236 12.12 -1.62 11.41
N ASN A 237 11.88 -2.94 11.55
CA ASN A 237 10.57 -3.44 11.86
C ASN A 237 10.04 -2.76 13.12
N HIS A 238 8.76 -2.43 13.14
CA HIS A 238 8.14 -1.72 14.26
C HIS A 238 6.63 -1.96 14.29
N GLY A 239 5.99 -1.50 15.37
CA GLY A 239 4.55 -1.63 15.54
C GLY A 239 4.15 -2.88 16.32
N PHE A 240 2.84 -3.10 16.42
CA PHE A 240 2.25 -4.11 17.30
C PHE A 240 2.70 -5.56 17.01
N LYS A 241 3.01 -5.88 15.75
CA LYS A 241 3.44 -7.22 15.34
C LYS A 241 4.95 -7.36 15.09
N ALA A 242 5.76 -6.43 15.56
CA ALA A 242 7.21 -6.45 15.34
C ALA A 242 7.86 -7.77 15.79
N LYS A 243 7.52 -8.25 16.99
CA LYS A 243 8.03 -9.54 17.52
C LYS A 243 7.63 -10.74 16.65
N ARG A 244 6.39 -10.75 16.12
CA ARG A 244 5.95 -11.81 15.21
C ARG A 244 6.72 -11.77 13.88
N TYR A 245 7.03 -10.59 13.38
CA TYR A 245 7.87 -10.41 12.21
C TYR A 245 9.29 -10.97 12.43
N GLU A 246 9.90 -10.75 13.58
CA GLU A 246 11.21 -11.30 13.94
C GLU A 246 11.19 -12.82 13.91
N ILE A 247 10.23 -13.45 14.57
CA ILE A 247 10.05 -14.91 14.56
C ILE A 247 9.83 -15.43 13.13
N GLN A 248 9.02 -14.75 12.33
CA GLN A 248 8.78 -15.14 10.95
C GLN A 248 10.06 -15.09 10.11
N ARG A 249 10.92 -14.11 10.36
CA ARG A 249 12.22 -13.96 9.68
C ARG A 249 13.21 -15.08 10.04
N GLU A 250 13.19 -15.57 11.26
CA GLU A 250 14.02 -16.67 11.72
C GLU A 250 13.59 -18.01 11.10
N LEU A 251 12.30 -18.20 10.89
CA LEU A 251 11.72 -19.43 10.33
C LEU A 251 11.79 -19.53 8.80
N ILE A 252 12.01 -18.44 8.09
CA ILE A 252 12.14 -18.38 6.63
C ILE A 252 13.60 -18.02 6.32
N PRO A 253 14.47 -19.00 6.07
CA PRO A 253 15.84 -18.70 5.65
C PRO A 253 15.85 -17.88 4.37
N ALA A 254 16.84 -17.01 4.27
CA ALA A 254 17.06 -16.08 3.15
C ALA A 254 17.26 -16.81 1.81
#